data_733d096f0cc5418d6deda879bafe0f54
#
_entry.id   733d096f0cc5418d6deda879bafe0f54
#
_cell.length_a   1.000
_cell.length_b   1.000
_cell.length_c   1.000
_cell.angle_alpha   90.00
_cell.angle_beta   90.00
_cell.angle_gamma   90.00
#
_symmetry.space_group_name_H-M   'P 1'
#
loop_
_entity.id
_entity.type
_entity.pdbx_description
1 polymer ?
#
loop_
_entity_poly.entity_id
_entity_poly.type
_entity_poly.pdbx_seq_one_letter_code
_entity_poly.pdbx_strand_id
1 'polypeptide(L)'
;MRVCPHHHTQLHGIIVDVKNPAGPRELLTPQAWVDAASEVLVDQGIDHVRVDVLARQLGVTRGSFYWHFRSREDLLRRVLQSWRERTTEQLTQRLAGASSDPHELLRDVISLPFRGRAAARAAHIELAIRAWARRDQLAQMAVDEADASRIGYHAQLFSALGFGLNEARMRAFLLYSYEVAESVLSRQGNPAQKRERCDFVLRLMQQPLP
;
A
#
# COMPACT_ATOMS: atom_id res chain seq x y z
N MET A 1 -74.56 29.05 35.40
CA MET A 1 -75.09 29.08 34.01
C MET A 1 -73.98 29.52 33.07
N ARG A 2 -73.41 28.65 32.34
CA ARG A 2 -72.74 28.64 31.03
C ARG A 2 -71.68 27.52 31.00
N VAL A 3 -72.03 26.55 30.19
CA VAL A 3 -71.26 25.38 29.90
C VAL A 3 -70.19 25.78 28.87
N CYS A 4 -68.92 25.32 29.03
CA CYS A 4 -67.87 25.34 28.01
C CYS A 4 -67.60 23.94 27.59
N PRO A 5 -67.47 23.69 26.26
CA PRO A 5 -67.24 22.35 25.70
C PRO A 5 -65.76 21.99 25.72
N HIS A 6 -65.49 20.68 26.01
CA HIS A 6 -64.19 20.06 25.93
C HIS A 6 -63.75 19.88 24.45
N HIS A 7 -62.58 20.41 24.12
CA HIS A 7 -61.86 20.00 22.92
C HIS A 7 -60.83 18.96 23.34
N HIS A 8 -61.06 17.72 22.95
CA HIS A 8 -60.03 16.67 22.93
C HIS A 8 -59.11 16.93 21.75
N THR A 9 -57.85 17.28 22.02
CA THR A 9 -56.77 17.21 21.07
C THR A 9 -55.93 16.01 21.42
N GLN A 10 -56.05 14.92 20.64
CA GLN A 10 -55.14 13.77 20.70
C GLN A 10 -53.80 14.22 20.14
N LEU A 11 -52.80 14.34 21.00
CA LEU A 11 -51.41 14.38 20.63
C LEU A 11 -50.90 12.94 20.56
N HIS A 12 -50.61 12.49 19.31
CA HIS A 12 -49.90 11.24 19.07
C HIS A 12 -48.52 11.34 19.72
N GLY A 13 -48.31 10.47 20.73
CA GLY A 13 -47.02 10.35 21.39
C GLY A 13 -45.94 9.82 20.45
N ILE A 14 -45.05 10.71 20.06
CA ILE A 14 -43.77 10.29 19.50
C ILE A 14 -42.90 9.88 20.67
N ILE A 15 -42.74 8.59 20.87
CA ILE A 15 -41.71 8.07 21.77
C ILE A 15 -40.39 8.32 21.06
N VAL A 16 -39.71 9.38 21.43
CA VAL A 16 -38.30 9.61 20.98
C VAL A 16 -37.44 8.69 21.82
N ASP A 17 -36.99 7.59 21.23
CA ASP A 17 -36.02 6.71 21.85
C ASP A 17 -34.64 7.40 21.86
N VAL A 18 -34.31 7.99 23.03
CA VAL A 18 -33.08 8.76 23.26
C VAL A 18 -31.90 7.80 23.56
N LYS A 19 -31.70 6.77 22.74
CA LYS A 19 -30.52 5.90 22.83
C LYS A 19 -30.04 5.43 21.48
N ASN A 20 -29.66 6.30 20.58
CA ASN A 20 -28.60 6.04 19.60
C ASN A 20 -28.13 7.32 18.89
N PRO A 21 -27.05 8.00 19.31
CA PRO A 21 -26.42 9.06 18.54
C PRO A 21 -25.42 8.45 17.54
N ALA A 22 -25.84 7.50 16.73
CA ALA A 22 -25.07 7.02 15.61
C ALA A 22 -25.89 7.31 14.34
N GLY A 23 -25.52 8.35 13.63
CA GLY A 23 -25.89 8.53 12.23
C GLY A 23 -25.58 7.25 11.44
N PRO A 24 -26.06 7.11 10.19
CA PRO A 24 -25.87 5.88 9.43
C PRO A 24 -24.39 5.53 9.48
N ARG A 25 -24.05 4.41 10.14
CA ARG A 25 -22.69 3.87 10.15
C ARG A 25 -22.37 3.56 8.71
N GLU A 26 -21.49 4.36 8.13
CA GLU A 26 -20.92 4.06 6.83
C GLU A 26 -20.42 2.62 6.90
N LEU A 27 -21.03 1.73 6.08
CA LEU A 27 -20.68 0.31 6.09
C LEU A 27 -19.21 0.21 5.76
N LEU A 28 -18.41 -0.29 6.71
CA LEU A 28 -16.98 -0.47 6.49
C LEU A 28 -16.77 -1.32 5.24
N THR A 29 -15.96 -0.81 4.34
CA THR A 29 -15.61 -1.54 3.12
C THR A 29 -14.56 -2.61 3.41
N PRO A 30 -14.43 -3.66 2.59
CA PRO A 30 -13.31 -4.61 2.67
C PRO A 30 -11.96 -3.90 2.69
N GLN A 31 -11.84 -2.77 1.96
CA GLN A 31 -10.62 -1.99 1.88
C GLN A 31 -10.24 -1.35 3.23
N ALA A 32 -11.20 -0.91 4.03
CA ALA A 32 -10.93 -0.38 5.36
C ALA A 32 -10.26 -1.41 6.28
N TRP A 33 -10.66 -2.68 6.18
CA TRP A 33 -10.04 -3.79 6.91
C TRP A 33 -8.60 -4.06 6.41
N VAL A 34 -8.39 -4.01 5.09
CA VAL A 34 -7.06 -4.20 4.47
C VAL A 34 -6.12 -3.06 4.89
N ASP A 35 -6.60 -1.82 4.90
CA ASP A 35 -5.80 -0.66 5.30
C ASP A 35 -5.44 -0.72 6.80
N ALA A 36 -6.41 -1.05 7.68
CA ALA A 36 -6.16 -1.25 9.10
C ALA A 36 -5.19 -2.41 9.37
N ALA A 37 -5.33 -3.53 8.64
CA ALA A 37 -4.42 -4.66 8.74
C ALA A 37 -2.99 -4.27 8.31
N SER A 38 -2.85 -3.46 7.27
CA SER A 38 -1.55 -2.96 6.79
C SER A 38 -0.89 -2.03 7.82
N GLU A 39 -1.67 -1.21 8.52
CA GLU A 39 -1.17 -0.35 9.61
C GLU A 39 -0.68 -1.18 10.80
N VAL A 40 -1.49 -2.14 11.27
CA VAL A 40 -1.08 -3.04 12.36
C VAL A 40 0.15 -3.87 11.97
N LEU A 41 0.24 -4.33 10.72
CA LEU A 41 1.39 -5.06 10.20
C LEU A 41 2.67 -4.22 10.30
N VAL A 42 2.62 -2.94 9.93
CA VAL A 42 3.75 -2.01 9.98
C VAL A 42 4.16 -1.73 11.43
N ASP A 43 3.19 -1.43 12.29
CA ASP A 43 3.46 -0.92 13.63
C ASP A 43 3.79 -2.03 14.65
N GLN A 44 3.17 -3.21 14.49
CA GLN A 44 3.18 -4.26 15.50
C GLN A 44 3.58 -5.65 14.95
N GLY A 45 3.68 -5.79 13.62
CA GLY A 45 4.02 -7.05 12.96
C GLY A 45 2.82 -7.99 12.75
N ILE A 46 3.09 -9.08 12.01
CA ILE A 46 2.06 -10.01 11.52
C ILE A 46 1.27 -10.71 12.64
N ASP A 47 1.90 -10.96 13.78
CA ASP A 47 1.28 -11.68 14.89
C ASP A 47 0.16 -10.85 15.56
N HIS A 48 0.19 -9.53 15.40
CA HIS A 48 -0.83 -8.60 15.89
C HIS A 48 -1.95 -8.31 14.88
N VAL A 49 -1.83 -8.72 13.64
CA VAL A 49 -2.91 -8.63 12.65
C VAL A 49 -3.98 -9.68 13.00
N ARG A 50 -4.86 -9.34 13.95
CA ARG A 50 -5.91 -10.21 14.49
C ARG A 50 -7.26 -9.53 14.37
N VAL A 51 -8.32 -10.31 14.13
CA VAL A 51 -9.68 -9.81 13.92
C VAL A 51 -10.17 -8.95 15.10
N ASP A 52 -9.86 -9.36 16.34
CA ASP A 52 -10.25 -8.59 17.54
C ASP A 52 -9.50 -7.25 17.67
N VAL A 53 -8.23 -7.19 17.27
CA VAL A 53 -7.42 -5.97 17.24
C VAL A 53 -7.97 -5.01 16.20
N LEU A 54 -8.18 -5.50 14.98
CA LEU A 54 -8.68 -4.70 13.86
C LEU A 54 -10.11 -4.18 14.12
N ALA A 55 -11.00 -5.03 14.64
CA ALA A 55 -12.37 -4.62 14.97
C ALA A 55 -12.39 -3.49 16.01
N ARG A 56 -11.51 -3.57 17.02
CA ARG A 56 -11.35 -2.51 18.03
C ARG A 56 -10.82 -1.21 17.41
N GLN A 57 -9.79 -1.30 16.55
CA GLN A 57 -9.22 -0.13 15.87
C GLN A 57 -10.24 0.55 14.95
N LEU A 58 -11.09 -0.23 14.28
CA LEU A 58 -12.14 0.27 13.38
C LEU A 58 -13.44 0.66 14.11
N GLY A 59 -13.52 0.47 15.44
CA GLY A 59 -14.71 0.82 16.23
C GLY A 59 -15.95 -0.02 15.91
N VAL A 60 -15.77 -1.30 15.48
CA VAL A 60 -16.85 -2.21 15.08
C VAL A 60 -16.79 -3.52 15.85
N THR A 61 -17.84 -4.36 15.68
CA THR A 61 -17.87 -5.72 16.24
C THR A 61 -17.06 -6.70 15.39
N ARG A 62 -16.56 -7.77 16.01
CA ARG A 62 -15.93 -8.89 15.28
C ARG A 62 -16.83 -9.51 14.21
N GLY A 63 -18.15 -9.49 14.42
CA GLY A 63 -19.13 -9.97 13.45
C GLY A 63 -19.08 -9.23 12.12
N SER A 64 -18.78 -7.91 12.15
CA SER A 64 -18.62 -7.10 10.94
C SER A 64 -17.49 -7.59 10.01
N PHE A 65 -16.44 -8.19 10.55
CA PHE A 65 -15.36 -8.80 9.77
C PHE A 65 -15.87 -9.90 8.86
N TYR A 66 -16.70 -10.79 9.37
CA TYR A 66 -17.17 -11.99 8.66
C TYR A 66 -18.18 -11.71 7.53
N TRP A 67 -18.65 -10.46 7.42
CA TRP A 67 -19.39 -9.99 6.24
C TRP A 67 -18.47 -9.79 5.02
N HIS A 68 -17.16 -9.59 5.25
CA HIS A 68 -16.19 -9.25 4.21
C HIS A 68 -15.16 -10.36 3.97
N PHE A 69 -14.78 -11.09 5.01
CA PHE A 69 -13.70 -12.08 4.96
C PHE A 69 -14.12 -13.38 5.67
N ARG A 70 -13.78 -14.51 5.06
CA ARG A 70 -14.09 -15.83 5.62
C ARG A 70 -13.19 -16.16 6.82
N SER A 71 -11.95 -15.71 6.79
CA SER A 71 -10.95 -15.96 7.83
C SER A 71 -9.88 -14.86 7.85
N ARG A 72 -9.01 -14.88 8.87
CA ARG A 72 -7.83 -14.04 8.95
C ARG A 72 -6.91 -14.24 7.73
N GLU A 73 -6.73 -15.47 7.30
CA GLU A 73 -5.90 -15.84 6.14
C GLU A 73 -6.46 -15.24 4.85
N ASP A 74 -7.77 -15.16 4.72
CA ASP A 74 -8.44 -14.50 3.58
C ASP A 74 -8.13 -13.01 3.54
N LEU A 75 -8.22 -12.32 4.69
CA LEU A 75 -7.77 -10.93 4.82
C LEU A 75 -6.29 -10.78 4.47
N LEU A 76 -5.42 -11.65 4.97
CA LEU A 76 -3.98 -11.57 4.71
C LEU A 76 -3.63 -11.74 3.23
N ARG A 77 -4.32 -12.66 2.52
CA ARG A 77 -4.20 -12.77 1.05
C ARG A 77 -4.61 -11.45 0.36
N ARG A 78 -5.68 -10.83 0.82
CA ARG A 78 -6.14 -9.55 0.25
C ARG A 78 -5.18 -8.41 0.57
N VAL A 79 -4.52 -8.40 1.72
CA VAL A 79 -3.45 -7.44 2.05
C VAL A 79 -2.29 -7.58 1.08
N LEU A 80 -1.79 -8.80 0.84
CA LEU A 80 -0.70 -9.05 -0.12
C LEU A 80 -1.10 -8.67 -1.55
N GLN A 81 -2.30 -9.03 -1.97
CA GLN A 81 -2.83 -8.67 -3.29
C GLN A 81 -2.91 -7.14 -3.45
N SER A 82 -3.50 -6.43 -2.47
CA SER A 82 -3.61 -4.97 -2.49
C SER A 82 -2.24 -4.28 -2.51
N TRP A 83 -1.26 -4.82 -1.78
CA TRP A 83 0.11 -4.33 -1.82
C TRP A 83 0.73 -4.48 -3.22
N ARG A 84 0.62 -5.65 -3.85
CA ARG A 84 1.13 -5.91 -5.22
C ARG A 84 0.46 -4.98 -6.24
N GLU A 85 -0.87 -4.90 -6.22
CA GLU A 85 -1.64 -4.01 -7.11
C GLU A 85 -1.16 -2.56 -7.03
N ARG A 86 -0.97 -2.04 -5.81
CA ARG A 86 -0.58 -0.63 -5.60
C ARG A 86 0.87 -0.34 -5.92
N THR A 87 1.77 -1.23 -5.57
CA THR A 87 3.21 -0.95 -5.60
C THR A 87 3.93 -1.50 -6.83
N THR A 88 3.30 -2.36 -7.59
CA THR A 88 3.87 -2.93 -8.81
C THR A 88 3.02 -2.60 -10.03
N GLU A 89 1.77 -3.10 -10.08
CA GLU A 89 0.93 -2.99 -11.28
C GLU A 89 0.53 -1.54 -11.59
N GLN A 90 0.00 -0.81 -10.60
CA GLN A 90 -0.38 0.60 -10.80
C GLN A 90 0.83 1.50 -11.06
N LEU A 91 1.98 1.19 -10.48
CA LEU A 91 3.20 1.95 -10.68
C LEU A 91 3.74 1.77 -12.09
N THR A 92 3.86 0.53 -12.56
CA THR A 92 4.32 0.24 -13.93
C THR A 92 3.37 0.83 -14.97
N GLN A 93 2.05 0.77 -14.73
CA GLN A 93 1.06 1.42 -15.61
C GLN A 93 1.21 2.95 -15.65
N ARG A 94 1.43 3.58 -14.49
CA ARG A 94 1.65 5.04 -14.42
C ARG A 94 2.92 5.46 -15.13
N LEU A 95 4.00 4.72 -14.95
CA LEU A 95 5.26 5.00 -15.62
C LEU A 95 5.14 4.83 -17.14
N ALA A 96 4.51 3.76 -17.60
CA ALA A 96 4.26 3.53 -19.02
C ALA A 96 3.37 4.61 -19.66
N GLY A 97 2.46 5.25 -18.90
CA GLY A 97 1.61 6.34 -19.36
C GLY A 97 2.23 7.73 -19.21
N ALA A 98 3.35 7.88 -18.48
CA ALA A 98 3.95 9.19 -18.17
C ALA A 98 4.87 9.71 -19.29
N SER A 99 5.66 8.83 -19.90
CA SER A 99 6.56 9.15 -21.01
C SER A 99 6.81 7.91 -21.87
N SER A 100 7.08 8.12 -23.15
CA SER A 100 7.62 7.10 -24.07
C SER A 100 9.15 7.14 -24.17
N ASP A 101 9.81 8.16 -23.56
CA ASP A 101 11.27 8.26 -23.53
C ASP A 101 11.84 7.39 -22.41
N PRO A 102 12.63 6.34 -22.75
CA PRO A 102 13.21 5.46 -21.74
C PRO A 102 14.21 6.16 -20.81
N HIS A 103 14.82 7.28 -21.21
CA HIS A 103 15.70 8.07 -20.32
C HIS A 103 14.90 8.80 -19.25
N GLU A 104 13.74 9.36 -19.58
CA GLU A 104 12.83 9.96 -18.62
C GLU A 104 12.26 8.92 -17.68
N LEU A 105 11.84 7.76 -18.20
CA LEU A 105 11.35 6.66 -17.39
C LEU A 105 12.39 6.16 -16.39
N LEU A 106 13.66 6.03 -16.80
CA LEU A 106 14.73 5.65 -15.88
C LEU A 106 14.93 6.67 -14.75
N ARG A 107 14.91 7.97 -15.08
CA ARG A 107 14.99 9.04 -14.06
C ARG A 107 13.81 8.97 -13.09
N ASP A 108 12.63 8.72 -13.63
CA ASP A 108 11.40 8.57 -12.82
C ASP A 108 11.48 7.39 -11.88
N VAL A 109 11.90 6.22 -12.36
CA VAL A 109 12.09 5.01 -11.56
C VAL A 109 13.09 5.23 -10.43
N ILE A 110 14.29 5.74 -10.72
CA ILE A 110 15.35 6.00 -9.73
C ILE A 110 14.87 6.99 -8.64
N SER A 111 14.00 7.93 -8.99
CA SER A 111 13.49 8.94 -8.07
C SER A 111 12.31 8.46 -7.20
N LEU A 112 11.69 7.31 -7.48
CA LEU A 112 10.51 6.81 -6.78
C LEU A 112 10.64 6.75 -5.25
N PRO A 113 11.76 6.25 -4.67
CA PRO A 113 11.91 6.16 -3.22
C PRO A 113 11.81 7.53 -2.50
N PHE A 114 11.99 8.64 -3.23
CA PHE A 114 12.04 9.99 -2.68
C PHE A 114 10.75 10.79 -2.86
N ARG A 115 9.70 10.22 -3.45
CA ARG A 115 8.45 10.91 -3.79
C ARG A 115 7.49 11.10 -2.61
N GLY A 116 8.01 11.64 -1.50
CA GLY A 116 7.20 12.15 -0.39
C GLY A 116 6.63 11.07 0.54
N ARG A 117 5.58 11.45 1.29
CA ARG A 117 5.03 10.61 2.37
C ARG A 117 4.42 9.29 1.87
N ALA A 118 3.83 9.29 0.68
CA ALA A 118 3.22 8.10 0.10
C ALA A 118 4.27 7.03 -0.22
N ALA A 119 5.42 7.41 -0.79
CA ALA A 119 6.54 6.50 -1.05
C ALA A 119 7.13 5.96 0.26
N ALA A 120 7.31 6.80 1.28
CA ALA A 120 7.78 6.37 2.59
C ALA A 120 6.82 5.36 3.25
N ARG A 121 5.50 5.59 3.17
CA ARG A 121 4.50 4.65 3.67
C ARG A 121 4.54 3.32 2.92
N ALA A 122 4.63 3.35 1.58
CA ALA A 122 4.75 2.15 0.76
C ALA A 122 6.00 1.34 1.12
N ALA A 123 7.14 2.00 1.34
CA ALA A 123 8.38 1.36 1.78
C ALA A 123 8.22 0.68 3.16
N HIS A 124 7.56 1.32 4.14
CA HIS A 124 7.32 0.71 5.44
C HIS A 124 6.43 -0.54 5.34
N ILE A 125 5.37 -0.50 4.54
CA ILE A 125 4.50 -1.66 4.30
C ILE A 125 5.31 -2.79 3.65
N GLU A 126 6.12 -2.48 2.64
CA GLU A 126 6.95 -3.47 1.97
C GLU A 126 7.95 -4.13 2.93
N LEU A 127 8.64 -3.35 3.74
CA LEU A 127 9.57 -3.89 4.75
C LEU A 127 8.86 -4.80 5.76
N ALA A 128 7.66 -4.45 6.19
CA ALA A 128 6.86 -5.27 7.09
C ALA A 128 6.41 -6.58 6.42
N ILE A 129 6.02 -6.55 5.13
CA ILE A 129 5.69 -7.74 4.35
C ILE A 129 6.94 -8.63 4.16
N ARG A 130 8.10 -8.06 3.83
CA ARG A 130 9.37 -8.82 3.71
C ARG A 130 9.78 -9.47 5.03
N ALA A 131 9.57 -8.81 6.16
CA ALA A 131 9.80 -9.38 7.48
C ALA A 131 8.84 -10.56 7.76
N TRP A 132 7.56 -10.45 7.35
CA TRP A 132 6.58 -11.53 7.44
C TRP A 132 6.95 -12.70 6.50
N ALA A 133 7.36 -12.44 5.27
CA ALA A 133 7.77 -13.42 4.26
C ALA A 133 8.88 -14.37 4.74
N ARG A 134 9.72 -13.95 5.69
CA ARG A 134 10.77 -14.81 6.27
C ARG A 134 10.23 -16.02 7.04
N ARG A 135 8.93 -16.01 7.41
CA ARG A 135 8.29 -17.03 8.25
C ARG A 135 7.00 -17.59 7.63
N ASP A 136 6.61 -17.11 6.47
CA ASP A 136 5.33 -17.43 5.86
C ASP A 136 5.48 -17.59 4.34
N GLN A 137 5.13 -18.78 3.84
CA GLN A 137 5.30 -19.13 2.43
C GLN A 137 4.40 -18.29 1.51
N LEU A 138 3.17 -17.95 1.93
CA LEU A 138 2.25 -17.14 1.14
C LEU A 138 2.82 -15.74 0.92
N ALA A 139 3.34 -15.13 2.00
CA ALA A 139 3.97 -13.82 1.91
C ALA A 139 5.26 -13.87 1.10
N GLN A 140 6.06 -14.94 1.23
CA GLN A 140 7.28 -15.13 0.44
C GLN A 140 6.96 -15.20 -1.06
N MET A 141 5.98 -16.02 -1.46
CA MET A 141 5.57 -16.11 -2.86
C MET A 141 5.13 -14.75 -3.41
N ALA A 142 4.37 -13.97 -2.64
CA ALA A 142 3.93 -12.65 -3.05
C ALA A 142 5.09 -11.66 -3.23
N VAL A 143 6.12 -11.73 -2.37
CA VAL A 143 7.35 -10.92 -2.49
C VAL A 143 8.15 -11.35 -3.71
N ASP A 144 8.37 -12.66 -3.92
CA ASP A 144 9.14 -13.19 -5.04
C ASP A 144 8.50 -12.80 -6.38
N GLU A 145 7.17 -12.87 -6.49
CA GLU A 145 6.44 -12.44 -7.69
C GLU A 145 6.56 -10.93 -7.93
N ALA A 146 6.46 -10.10 -6.89
CA ALA A 146 6.62 -8.67 -7.00
C ALA A 146 8.05 -8.29 -7.42
N ASP A 147 9.06 -8.92 -6.83
CA ASP A 147 10.47 -8.71 -7.14
C ASP A 147 10.77 -9.09 -8.61
N ALA A 148 10.30 -10.27 -9.04
CA ALA A 148 10.46 -10.72 -10.43
C ALA A 148 9.80 -9.76 -11.43
N SER A 149 8.58 -9.28 -11.12
CA SER A 149 7.86 -8.34 -11.97
C SER A 149 8.60 -7.01 -12.12
N ARG A 150 9.11 -6.44 -11.02
CA ARG A 150 9.85 -5.17 -11.01
C ARG A 150 11.19 -5.27 -11.71
N ILE A 151 11.96 -6.32 -11.43
CA ILE A 151 13.22 -6.59 -12.14
C ILE A 151 12.97 -6.78 -13.63
N GLY A 152 11.90 -7.51 -14.01
CA GLY A 152 11.50 -7.68 -15.40
C GLY A 152 11.17 -6.36 -16.09
N TYR A 153 10.42 -5.48 -15.44
CA TYR A 153 10.11 -4.14 -15.95
C TYR A 153 11.40 -3.31 -16.17
N HIS A 154 12.30 -3.29 -15.18
CA HIS A 154 13.59 -2.58 -15.31
C HIS A 154 14.45 -3.17 -16.45
N ALA A 155 14.45 -4.48 -16.64
CA ALA A 155 15.18 -5.09 -17.74
C ALA A 155 14.63 -4.67 -19.12
N GLN A 156 13.31 -4.56 -19.25
CA GLN A 156 12.69 -4.01 -20.48
C GLN A 156 13.09 -2.55 -20.69
N LEU A 157 13.12 -1.74 -19.63
CA LEU A 157 13.55 -0.35 -19.70
C LEU A 157 15.02 -0.22 -20.17
N PHE A 158 15.94 -1.01 -19.61
CA PHE A 158 17.33 -1.02 -20.06
C PHE A 158 17.50 -1.55 -21.49
N SER A 159 16.69 -2.52 -21.91
CA SER A 159 16.67 -2.96 -23.30
C SER A 159 16.19 -1.85 -24.25
N ALA A 160 15.19 -1.05 -23.84
CA ALA A 160 14.74 0.11 -24.60
C ALA A 160 15.78 1.24 -24.67
N LEU A 161 16.69 1.31 -23.68
CA LEU A 161 17.87 2.21 -23.69
C LEU A 161 19.01 1.70 -24.60
N GLY A 162 18.87 0.53 -25.25
CA GLY A 162 19.83 -0.03 -26.18
C GLY A 162 20.85 -1.00 -25.58
N PHE A 163 20.74 -1.36 -24.29
CA PHE A 163 21.60 -2.35 -23.68
C PHE A 163 21.26 -3.77 -24.13
N GLY A 164 22.29 -4.61 -24.35
CA GLY A 164 22.09 -6.03 -24.66
C GLY A 164 21.40 -6.79 -23.53
N LEU A 165 20.68 -7.87 -23.84
CA LEU A 165 19.81 -8.60 -22.92
C LEU A 165 20.47 -8.97 -21.58
N ASN A 166 21.71 -9.46 -21.60
CA ASN A 166 22.43 -9.85 -20.39
C ASN A 166 22.77 -8.63 -19.52
N GLU A 167 23.26 -7.56 -20.14
CA GLU A 167 23.57 -6.32 -19.44
C GLU A 167 22.32 -5.64 -18.89
N ALA A 168 21.23 -5.60 -19.66
CA ALA A 168 19.94 -5.07 -19.21
C ALA A 168 19.43 -5.79 -17.95
N ARG A 169 19.55 -7.11 -17.87
CA ARG A 169 19.19 -7.89 -16.69
C ARG A 169 20.06 -7.58 -15.46
N MET A 170 21.38 -7.44 -15.67
CA MET A 170 22.30 -7.10 -14.57
C MET A 170 22.03 -5.68 -14.04
N ARG A 171 21.84 -4.71 -14.93
CA ARG A 171 21.49 -3.32 -14.55
C ARG A 171 20.13 -3.27 -13.86
N ALA A 172 19.16 -4.02 -14.30
CA ALA A 172 17.84 -4.12 -13.67
C ALA A 172 17.93 -4.64 -12.24
N PHE A 173 18.72 -5.68 -12.00
CA PHE A 173 18.95 -6.21 -10.66
C PHE A 173 19.64 -5.18 -9.76
N LEU A 174 20.67 -4.49 -10.26
CA LEU A 174 21.38 -3.45 -9.50
C LEU A 174 20.48 -2.26 -9.18
N LEU A 175 19.69 -1.80 -10.15
CA LEU A 175 18.72 -0.72 -9.92
C LEU A 175 17.70 -1.09 -8.86
N TYR A 176 17.13 -2.28 -8.96
CA TYR A 176 16.16 -2.76 -7.97
C TYR A 176 16.78 -2.92 -6.57
N SER A 177 18.03 -3.42 -6.51
CA SER A 177 18.78 -3.49 -5.25
C SER A 177 18.99 -2.10 -4.62
N TYR A 178 19.26 -1.09 -5.43
CA TYR A 178 19.35 0.30 -4.99
C TYR A 178 18.02 0.82 -4.41
N GLU A 179 16.89 0.57 -5.08
CA GLU A 179 15.56 0.97 -4.60
C GLU A 179 15.21 0.32 -3.25
N VAL A 180 15.51 -0.97 -3.11
CA VAL A 180 15.32 -1.68 -1.84
C VAL A 180 16.24 -1.11 -0.76
N ALA A 181 17.52 -0.85 -1.08
CA ALA A 181 18.48 -0.27 -0.15
C ALA A 181 18.03 1.12 0.32
N GLU A 182 17.55 1.99 -0.56
CA GLU A 182 17.02 3.32 -0.19
C GLU A 182 15.80 3.22 0.74
N SER A 183 14.96 2.20 0.59
CA SER A 183 13.84 1.93 1.50
C SER A 183 14.31 1.54 2.90
N VAL A 184 15.34 0.69 2.98
CA VAL A 184 15.93 0.23 4.25
C VAL A 184 16.75 1.34 4.91
N LEU A 185 17.55 2.07 4.12
CA LEU A 185 18.47 3.12 4.58
C LEU A 185 17.81 4.51 4.55
N SER A 186 16.51 4.57 4.67
CA SER A 186 15.71 5.80 4.49
C SER A 186 16.14 6.98 5.37
N ARG A 187 16.80 6.73 6.51
CA ARG A 187 17.33 7.76 7.43
C ARG A 187 18.75 8.23 7.07
N GLN A 188 19.40 7.63 6.07
CA GLN A 188 20.76 7.99 5.67
C GLN A 188 20.75 9.19 4.71
N GLY A 189 21.32 10.28 5.18
CA GLY A 189 21.46 11.51 4.42
C GLY A 189 20.25 12.45 4.44
N ASN A 190 20.55 13.73 4.27
CA ASN A 190 19.55 14.78 4.09
C ASN A 190 18.98 14.76 2.64
N PRO A 191 17.94 15.55 2.34
CA PRO A 191 17.34 15.58 1.00
C PRO A 191 18.32 15.94 -0.13
N ALA A 192 19.34 16.75 0.11
CA ALA A 192 20.34 17.10 -0.90
C ALA A 192 21.24 15.90 -1.22
N GLN A 193 21.73 15.19 -0.19
CA GLN A 193 22.55 13.99 -0.34
C GLN A 193 21.78 12.85 -1.02
N LYS A 194 20.48 12.72 -0.76
CA LYS A 194 19.63 11.75 -1.45
C LYS A 194 19.49 12.05 -2.94
N ARG A 195 19.32 13.32 -3.30
CA ARG A 195 19.31 13.75 -4.71
C ARG A 195 20.65 13.48 -5.39
N GLU A 196 21.74 13.82 -4.73
CA GLU A 196 23.10 13.58 -5.25
C GLU A 196 23.34 12.09 -5.55
N ARG A 197 22.92 11.19 -4.64
CA ARG A 197 22.96 9.72 -4.90
C ARG A 197 22.09 9.33 -6.07
N CYS A 198 20.88 9.86 -6.17
CA CYS A 198 19.97 9.61 -7.29
C CYS A 198 20.63 10.01 -8.62
N ASP A 199 21.20 11.19 -8.71
CA ASP A 199 21.90 11.70 -9.90
C ASP A 199 23.14 10.86 -10.22
N PHE A 200 23.89 10.42 -9.21
CA PHE A 200 25.03 9.54 -9.39
C PHE A 200 24.60 8.19 -9.95
N VAL A 201 23.58 7.55 -9.36
CA VAL A 201 23.06 6.25 -9.83
C VAL A 201 22.51 6.39 -11.25
N LEU A 202 21.79 7.47 -11.57
CA LEU A 202 21.29 7.71 -12.92
C LEU A 202 22.41 7.74 -13.95
N ARG A 203 23.50 8.49 -13.68
CA ARG A 203 24.66 8.51 -14.57
C ARG A 203 25.31 7.15 -14.70
N LEU A 204 25.52 6.44 -13.59
CA LEU A 204 26.13 5.10 -13.59
C LEU A 204 25.31 4.10 -14.41
N MET A 205 23.97 4.14 -14.28
CA MET A 205 23.06 3.24 -14.98
C MET A 205 22.96 3.50 -16.48
N GLN A 206 23.40 4.67 -16.96
CA GLN A 206 23.39 5.02 -18.38
C GLN A 206 24.74 4.83 -19.08
N GLN A 207 25.83 4.67 -18.33
CA GLN A 207 27.17 4.51 -18.92
C GLN A 207 27.34 3.10 -19.51
N PRO A 208 27.82 2.98 -20.76
CA PRO A 208 28.24 1.66 -21.28
C PRO A 208 29.38 1.10 -20.43
N LEU A 209 29.39 -0.20 -20.23
CA LEU A 209 30.54 -0.90 -19.65
C LEU A 209 31.67 -0.96 -20.69
N PRO A 210 32.94 -0.85 -20.26
CA PRO A 210 34.07 -0.94 -21.16
C PRO A 210 34.21 -2.29 -21.84
#